data_793a06380de5f3ff46a15a56eac58248
#
_entry.id   793a06380de5f3ff46a15a56eac58248
#
_cell.length_a   1.000
_cell.length_b   1.000
_cell.length_c   1.000
_cell.angle_alpha   90.00
_cell.angle_beta   90.00
_cell.angle_gamma   90.00
#
_symmetry.space_group_name_H-M   'P 1'
#
loop_
_entity.id
_entity.type
_entity.pdbx_description
1 polymer ?
#
loop_
_entity_poly.entity_id
_entity_poly.type
_entity_poly.pdbx_seq_one_letter_code
_entity_poly.pdbx_strand_id
1 'polypeptide(L)'
;IATLLVESFYGKVCDQLDRNMAEKIISPSVSFYATGSDVPVGFDDFFNYVSMFQKSLEFKHFIREHLVVDKTALIYWLVKGCHKKELLGFAPTNKDIVYSGMTLFYFDDQNLITKAITVFDEKNFIDQLQDSPEQE
;
A
#
# COMPACT_ATOMS: atom_id res chain seq x y z
N ILE A 1 -17.38 10.55 -1.91
CA ILE A 1 -16.03 11.10 -2.11
C ILE A 1 -14.95 10.20 -1.50
N ALA A 2 -15.16 9.71 -0.28
CA ALA A 2 -14.16 8.82 0.35
C ALA A 2 -13.85 7.60 -0.53
N THR A 3 -14.86 6.99 -1.13
CA THR A 3 -14.66 5.84 -2.01
C THR A 3 -13.79 6.21 -3.21
N LEU A 4 -14.05 7.37 -3.83
CA LEU A 4 -13.24 7.83 -4.97
C LEU A 4 -11.80 8.13 -4.55
N LEU A 5 -11.61 8.67 -3.34
CA LEU A 5 -10.28 8.99 -2.83
C LEU A 5 -9.45 7.72 -2.62
N VAL A 6 -10.05 6.68 -2.02
CA VAL A 6 -9.29 5.43 -1.80
C VAL A 6 -9.06 4.68 -3.09
N GLU A 7 -9.98 4.73 -4.04
CA GLU A 7 -9.77 4.13 -5.36
C GLU A 7 -8.59 4.81 -6.07
N SER A 8 -8.51 6.14 -6.01
CA SER A 8 -7.39 6.88 -6.58
C SER A 8 -6.10 6.62 -5.82
N PHE A 9 -6.17 6.48 -4.50
CA PHE A 9 -5.01 6.16 -3.69
C PHE A 9 -4.36 4.84 -4.14
N TYR A 10 -5.14 3.79 -4.28
CA TYR A 10 -4.58 2.50 -4.68
C TYR A 10 -4.28 2.43 -6.18
N GLY A 11 -5.24 2.82 -7.03
CA GLY A 11 -5.10 2.65 -8.47
C GLY A 11 -4.13 3.62 -9.13
N LYS A 12 -4.04 4.84 -8.65
CA LYS A 12 -3.19 5.86 -9.26
C LYS A 12 -1.93 6.10 -8.47
N VAL A 13 -2.02 6.30 -7.16
CA VAL A 13 -0.84 6.60 -6.35
C VAL A 13 0.04 5.37 -6.19
N CYS A 14 -0.53 4.25 -5.73
CA CYS A 14 0.24 3.05 -5.46
C CYS A 14 0.57 2.27 -6.73
N ASP A 15 -0.42 2.02 -7.57
CA ASP A 15 -0.22 1.15 -8.74
C ASP A 15 0.46 1.85 -9.91
N GLN A 16 0.18 3.14 -10.11
CA GLN A 16 0.77 3.90 -11.22
C GLN A 16 1.88 4.86 -10.77
N LEU A 17 2.12 4.99 -9.47
CA LEU A 17 3.08 5.92 -8.89
C LEU A 17 2.84 7.36 -9.37
N ASP A 18 1.58 7.76 -9.41
CA ASP A 18 1.16 9.09 -9.86
C ASP A 18 1.35 10.09 -8.71
N ARG A 19 2.48 10.76 -8.70
CA ARG A 19 2.81 11.72 -7.65
C ARG A 19 1.88 12.93 -7.67
N ASN A 20 1.46 13.37 -8.84
CA ASN A 20 0.55 14.51 -8.94
C ASN A 20 -0.79 14.18 -8.26
N MET A 21 -1.30 12.98 -8.48
CA MET A 21 -2.51 12.54 -7.80
C MET A 21 -2.28 12.44 -6.29
N ALA A 22 -1.13 11.92 -5.88
CA ALA A 22 -0.80 11.82 -4.45
C ALA A 22 -0.85 13.19 -3.79
N GLU A 23 -0.28 14.21 -4.43
CA GLU A 23 -0.28 15.56 -3.89
C GLU A 23 -1.67 16.17 -3.82
N LYS A 24 -2.59 15.71 -4.65
CA LYS A 24 -3.97 16.21 -4.65
C LYS A 24 -4.84 15.59 -3.55
N ILE A 25 -4.59 14.35 -3.16
CA ILE A 25 -5.48 13.61 -2.26
C ILE A 25 -4.88 13.33 -0.89
N ILE A 26 -3.59 13.54 -0.70
CA ILE A 26 -2.89 13.28 0.56
C ILE A 26 -2.41 14.59 1.15
N SER A 27 -2.71 14.82 2.44
CA SER A 27 -2.23 16.00 3.14
C SER A 27 -0.71 16.02 3.18
N PRO A 28 -0.07 17.20 3.02
CA PRO A 28 1.39 17.30 3.18
C PRO A 28 1.87 16.89 4.57
N SER A 29 0.99 16.96 5.58
CA SER A 29 1.33 16.60 6.96
C SER A 29 0.81 15.22 7.35
N VAL A 30 0.55 14.36 6.38
CA VAL A 30 0.01 13.02 6.60
C VAL A 30 0.91 12.17 7.49
N SER A 31 0.29 11.27 8.25
CA SER A 31 0.98 10.24 9.04
C SER A 31 0.56 8.87 8.56
N PHE A 32 1.51 8.10 8.04
CA PHE A 32 1.29 6.70 7.64
C PHE A 32 1.90 5.77 8.67
N TYR A 33 1.11 4.84 9.18
CA TYR A 33 1.56 3.83 10.14
C TYR A 33 1.58 2.46 9.45
N ALA A 34 2.76 1.85 9.45
CA ALA A 34 2.92 0.49 8.92
C ALA A 34 2.60 -0.54 10.00
N THR A 35 2.39 -1.78 9.59
CA THR A 35 2.12 -2.91 10.49
C THR A 35 3.19 -3.00 11.57
N GLY A 36 2.74 -3.03 12.83
CA GLY A 36 3.63 -3.24 13.97
C GLY A 36 4.46 -2.04 14.36
N SER A 37 4.24 -0.86 13.76
CA SER A 37 5.01 0.34 14.07
C SER A 37 4.14 1.41 14.72
N ASP A 38 4.64 2.00 15.80
CA ASP A 38 4.03 3.15 16.45
C ASP A 38 4.60 4.47 15.92
N VAL A 39 5.59 4.42 15.03
CA VAL A 39 6.25 5.60 14.49
C VAL A 39 5.76 5.83 13.07
N PRO A 40 5.05 6.94 12.82
CA PRO A 40 4.56 7.21 11.47
C PRO A 40 5.65 7.71 10.54
N VAL A 41 5.40 7.56 9.24
CA VAL A 41 6.21 8.19 8.21
C VAL A 41 5.36 9.23 7.49
N GLY A 42 6.02 10.23 6.90
CA GLY A 42 5.35 11.28 6.17
C GLY A 42 5.17 10.95 4.70
N PHE A 43 4.80 11.98 3.94
CA PHE A 43 4.45 11.85 2.53
C PHE A 43 5.59 11.26 1.68
N ASP A 44 6.78 11.87 1.76
CA ASP A 44 7.89 11.47 0.89
C ASP A 44 8.37 10.05 1.20
N ASP A 45 8.51 9.73 2.49
CA ASP A 45 8.95 8.39 2.90
C ASP A 45 7.93 7.34 2.47
N PHE A 46 6.64 7.64 2.62
CA PHE A 46 5.59 6.73 2.16
C PHE A 46 5.67 6.51 0.65
N PHE A 47 5.78 7.59 -0.11
CA PHE A 47 5.80 7.49 -1.58
C PHE A 47 7.04 6.72 -2.06
N ASN A 48 8.18 6.95 -1.43
CA ASN A 48 9.41 6.22 -1.74
C ASN A 48 9.27 4.73 -1.42
N TYR A 49 8.62 4.41 -0.29
CA TYR A 49 8.39 3.02 0.11
C TYR A 49 7.50 2.29 -0.89
N VAL A 50 6.40 2.92 -1.28
CA VAL A 50 5.49 2.35 -2.28
C VAL A 50 6.18 2.18 -3.63
N SER A 51 7.01 3.16 -4.01
CA SER A 51 7.77 3.08 -5.27
C SER A 51 8.71 1.89 -5.28
N MET A 52 9.38 1.63 -4.16
CA MET A 52 10.28 0.49 -4.03
C MET A 52 9.53 -0.83 -4.26
N PHE A 53 8.37 -0.97 -3.62
CA PHE A 53 7.55 -2.17 -3.77
C PHE A 53 7.04 -2.32 -5.21
N GLN A 54 6.52 -1.23 -5.79
CA GLN A 54 5.95 -1.28 -7.14
C GLN A 54 6.99 -1.66 -8.18
N LYS A 55 8.20 -1.11 -8.06
CA LYS A 55 9.26 -1.40 -9.03
C LYS A 55 9.73 -2.85 -8.96
N SER A 56 9.65 -3.46 -7.78
CA SER A 56 10.10 -4.86 -7.59
C SER A 56 9.01 -5.87 -7.88
N LEU A 57 7.75 -5.54 -7.57
CA LEU A 57 6.64 -6.49 -7.66
C LEU A 57 5.71 -6.24 -8.85
N GLU A 58 5.72 -5.02 -9.43
CA GLU A 58 4.77 -4.63 -10.47
C GLU A 58 3.35 -4.99 -10.05
N PHE A 59 2.98 -4.57 -8.84
CA PHE A 59 1.76 -5.04 -8.20
C PHE A 59 0.54 -4.23 -8.61
N LYS A 60 -0.63 -4.80 -8.33
CA LYS A 60 -1.92 -4.16 -8.46
C LYS A 60 -2.75 -4.40 -7.22
N HIS A 61 -3.44 -3.35 -6.78
CA HIS A 61 -4.35 -3.43 -5.63
C HIS A 61 -5.78 -3.64 -6.11
N PHE A 62 -6.50 -4.50 -5.38
CA PHE A 62 -7.93 -4.77 -5.62
C PHE A 62 -8.67 -4.50 -4.33
N ILE A 63 -9.60 -3.55 -4.34
CA ILE A 63 -10.44 -3.27 -3.18
C ILE A 63 -11.50 -4.36 -3.10
N ARG A 64 -11.51 -5.09 -1.99
CA ARG A 64 -12.43 -6.22 -1.78
C ARG A 64 -13.65 -5.78 -0.98
N GLU A 65 -13.46 -4.98 0.06
CA GLU A 65 -14.51 -4.47 0.92
C GLU A 65 -14.16 -3.06 1.35
N HIS A 66 -15.19 -2.24 1.58
CA HIS A 66 -14.96 -0.91 2.13
C HIS A 66 -16.12 -0.52 3.03
N LEU A 67 -15.78 0.17 4.12
CA LEU A 67 -16.74 0.77 5.05
C LEU A 67 -16.35 2.23 5.23
N VAL A 68 -17.34 3.12 5.10
CA VAL A 68 -17.11 4.55 5.26
C VAL A 68 -18.00 5.06 6.36
N VAL A 69 -17.43 5.71 7.37
CA VAL A 69 -18.16 6.32 8.47
C VAL A 69 -17.56 7.71 8.71
N ASP A 70 -18.38 8.74 8.52
CA ASP A 70 -17.97 10.14 8.68
C ASP A 70 -16.70 10.44 7.88
N LYS A 71 -15.63 10.84 8.54
CA LYS A 71 -14.34 11.17 7.90
C LYS A 71 -13.35 10.02 7.98
N THR A 72 -13.85 8.78 8.01
CA THR A 72 -12.98 7.59 8.05
C THR A 72 -13.44 6.58 7.01
N ALA A 73 -12.49 5.75 6.55
CA ALA A 73 -12.78 4.65 5.64
C ALA A 73 -11.91 3.45 6.03
N LEU A 74 -12.52 2.28 6.12
CA LEU A 74 -11.79 1.03 6.33
C LEU A 74 -11.85 0.23 5.04
N ILE A 75 -10.68 -0.15 4.53
CA ILE A 75 -10.55 -0.82 3.24
C ILE A 75 -9.89 -2.17 3.45
N TYR A 76 -10.53 -3.25 2.98
CA TYR A 76 -9.92 -4.55 2.85
C TYR A 76 -9.46 -4.70 1.40
N TRP A 77 -8.15 -4.91 1.20
CA TRP A 77 -7.56 -4.95 -0.13
C TRP A 77 -6.76 -6.23 -0.35
N LEU A 78 -6.61 -6.60 -1.62
CA LEU A 78 -5.77 -7.69 -2.08
C LEU A 78 -4.75 -7.13 -3.04
N VAL A 79 -3.50 -7.60 -2.94
CA VAL A 79 -2.42 -7.22 -3.86
C VAL A 79 -1.99 -8.45 -4.62
N LYS A 80 -1.80 -8.29 -5.93
CA LYS A 80 -1.20 -9.30 -6.80
C LYS A 80 -0.03 -8.67 -7.54
N GLY A 81 1.11 -9.35 -7.55
CA GLY A 81 2.29 -8.92 -8.26
C GLY A 81 3.18 -10.08 -8.62
N CYS A 82 4.35 -9.77 -9.16
CA CYS A 82 5.35 -10.78 -9.50
C CYS A 82 6.72 -10.27 -9.04
N HIS A 83 7.44 -11.09 -8.29
CA HIS A 83 8.72 -10.70 -7.68
C HIS A 83 9.82 -10.69 -8.73
N LYS A 84 9.98 -9.58 -9.44
CA LYS A 84 10.88 -9.45 -10.59
C LYS A 84 12.23 -8.85 -10.27
N LYS A 85 12.33 -8.08 -9.19
CA LYS A 85 13.57 -7.43 -8.77
C LYS A 85 13.78 -7.62 -7.29
N GLU A 86 15.01 -7.41 -6.83
CA GLU A 86 15.34 -7.49 -5.41
C GLU A 86 14.39 -6.61 -4.59
N LEU A 87 13.95 -7.13 -3.45
CA LEU A 87 13.08 -6.40 -2.53
C LEU A 87 13.42 -6.79 -1.10
N LEU A 88 13.68 -5.80 -0.26
CA LEU A 88 13.98 -5.99 1.16
C LEU A 88 15.15 -6.98 1.39
N GLY A 89 16.11 -7.02 0.48
CA GLY A 89 17.25 -7.91 0.56
C GLY A 89 17.00 -9.30 -0.03
N PHE A 90 15.82 -9.58 -0.56
CA PHE A 90 15.50 -10.87 -1.17
C PHE A 90 15.66 -10.80 -2.68
N ALA A 91 16.48 -11.70 -3.24
CA ALA A 91 16.66 -11.80 -4.68
C ALA A 91 15.33 -12.14 -5.37
N PRO A 92 15.15 -11.74 -6.64
CA PRO A 92 13.89 -11.99 -7.34
C PRO A 92 13.62 -13.48 -7.49
N THR A 93 12.41 -13.88 -7.13
CA THR A 93 11.96 -15.27 -7.27
C THR A 93 11.29 -15.53 -8.60
N ASN A 94 10.84 -14.46 -9.28
CA ASN A 94 10.03 -14.51 -10.50
C ASN A 94 8.70 -15.26 -10.29
N LYS A 95 8.26 -15.33 -9.05
CA LYS A 95 6.98 -15.96 -8.69
C LYS A 95 5.92 -14.92 -8.47
N ASP A 96 4.68 -15.33 -8.64
CA ASP A 96 3.53 -14.49 -8.27
C ASP A 96 3.49 -14.32 -6.77
N ILE A 97 3.24 -13.08 -6.36
CA ILE A 97 3.12 -12.70 -4.94
C ILE A 97 1.69 -12.22 -4.73
N VAL A 98 1.03 -12.81 -3.74
CA VAL A 98 -0.35 -12.42 -3.41
C VAL A 98 -0.43 -12.22 -1.91
N TYR A 99 -0.92 -11.05 -1.49
CA TYR A 99 -1.14 -10.78 -0.07
C TYR A 99 -2.29 -9.81 0.10
N SER A 100 -2.84 -9.77 1.31
CA SER A 100 -3.98 -8.92 1.62
C SER A 100 -3.77 -8.20 2.94
N GLY A 101 -4.57 -7.18 3.15
CA GLY A 101 -4.52 -6.41 4.37
C GLY A 101 -5.66 -5.44 4.45
N MET A 102 -5.60 -4.60 5.47
CA MET A 102 -6.59 -3.56 5.71
C MET A 102 -5.89 -2.26 6.01
N THR A 103 -6.52 -1.17 5.56
CA THR A 103 -6.04 0.18 5.87
C THR A 103 -7.21 0.99 6.39
N LEU A 104 -6.98 1.68 7.51
CA LEU A 104 -7.92 2.63 8.07
C LEU A 104 -7.45 4.03 7.69
N PHE A 105 -8.28 4.75 6.93
CA PHE A 105 -7.98 6.09 6.45
C PHE A 105 -8.76 7.12 7.26
N TYR A 106 -8.12 8.27 7.52
CA TYR A 106 -8.75 9.45 8.10
C TYR A 106 -8.63 10.60 7.12
N PHE A 107 -9.73 11.35 6.95
CA PHE A 107 -9.79 12.49 6.04
C PHE A 107 -10.08 13.77 6.82
N ASP A 108 -9.58 14.90 6.32
CA ASP A 108 -9.92 16.20 6.90
C ASP A 108 -11.14 16.81 6.18
N ASP A 109 -11.50 18.04 6.58
CA ASP A 109 -12.66 18.72 6.01
C ASP A 109 -12.47 19.10 4.56
N GLN A 110 -11.26 19.06 4.05
CA GLN A 110 -10.94 19.32 2.64
C GLN A 110 -10.82 18.03 1.85
N ASN A 111 -11.19 16.89 2.45
CA ASN A 111 -11.15 15.56 1.84
C ASN A 111 -9.75 15.11 1.48
N LEU A 112 -8.75 15.53 2.28
CA LEU A 112 -7.39 15.03 2.13
C LEU A 112 -7.14 13.90 3.13
N ILE A 113 -6.38 12.90 2.73
CA ILE A 113 -5.96 11.82 3.62
C ILE A 113 -4.94 12.39 4.61
N THR A 114 -5.27 12.37 5.91
CA THR A 114 -4.41 12.92 6.95
C THR A 114 -3.71 11.85 7.77
N LYS A 115 -4.24 10.64 7.76
CA LYS A 115 -3.68 9.53 8.52
C LYS A 115 -4.13 8.23 7.88
N ALA A 116 -3.24 7.26 7.84
CA ALA A 116 -3.57 5.92 7.38
C ALA A 116 -2.84 4.90 8.25
N ILE A 117 -3.55 3.87 8.67
CA ILE A 117 -3.00 2.78 9.46
C ILE A 117 -3.21 1.50 8.66
N THR A 118 -2.11 0.81 8.33
CA THR A 118 -2.16 -0.40 7.51
C THR A 118 -1.71 -1.60 8.34
N VAL A 119 -2.47 -2.68 8.24
CA VAL A 119 -2.08 -3.97 8.80
C VAL A 119 -2.20 -5.03 7.71
N PHE A 120 -1.20 -5.91 7.65
CA PHE A 120 -1.23 -7.05 6.74
C PHE A 120 -0.36 -8.16 7.31
N ASP A 121 -0.49 -9.36 6.76
CA ASP A 121 0.28 -10.52 7.23
C ASP A 121 1.70 -10.45 6.68
N GLU A 122 2.58 -9.77 7.43
CA GLU A 122 3.98 -9.60 7.03
C GLU A 122 4.72 -10.92 6.92
N LYS A 123 4.44 -11.86 7.82
CA LYS A 123 5.11 -13.16 7.78
C LYS A 123 4.80 -13.88 6.48
N ASN A 124 3.53 -13.92 6.09
CA ASN A 124 3.12 -14.55 4.84
C ASN A 124 3.81 -13.87 3.64
N PHE A 125 3.85 -12.53 3.65
CA PHE A 125 4.49 -11.77 2.58
C PHE A 125 5.99 -12.08 2.50
N ILE A 126 6.69 -12.04 3.62
CA ILE A 126 8.14 -12.30 3.66
C ILE A 126 8.42 -13.76 3.26
N ASP A 127 7.60 -14.71 3.71
CA ASP A 127 7.77 -16.11 3.32
C ASP A 127 7.70 -16.28 1.80
N GLN A 128 6.83 -15.54 1.12
CA GLN A 128 6.74 -15.59 -0.34
C GLN A 128 7.99 -15.02 -1.02
N LEU A 129 8.62 -13.99 -0.43
CA LEU A 129 9.85 -13.42 -0.97
C LEU A 129 11.04 -14.35 -0.79
N GLN A 130 11.01 -15.22 0.20
CA GLN A 130 12.08 -16.16 0.49
C GLN A 130 12.03 -17.41 -0.38
N ASP A 131 10.87 -17.68 -1.00
CA ASP A 131 10.72 -18.85 -1.85
C ASP A 131 11.67 -18.77 -3.03
N SER A 132 12.41 -19.88 -3.24
CA SER A 132 13.33 -20.01 -4.36
C SER A 132 12.69 -20.87 -5.45
N PRO A 133 12.93 -20.56 -6.74
CA PRO A 133 12.44 -21.44 -7.81
C PRO A 133 12.95 -22.87 -7.73
N GLU A 134 14.07 -23.11 -7.05
CA GLU A 134 14.64 -24.45 -6.88
C GLU A 134 14.05 -25.22 -5.72
N GLN A 135 13.22 -24.62 -4.90
CA GLN A 135 12.60 -25.28 -3.74
C GLN A 135 11.28 -25.93 -4.17
N GLU A 136 11.37 -27.12 -4.63
CA GLU A 136 10.21 -27.84 -5.13
C GLU A 136 9.79 -28.97 -4.23
#